data_dc098a96dd612ffec56d803a1497deb0
#
_entry.id   dc098a96dd612ffec56d803a1497deb0
#
_cell.length_a   1.000
_cell.length_b   1.000
_cell.length_c   1.000
_cell.angle_alpha   90.00
_cell.angle_beta   90.00
_cell.angle_gamma   90.00
#
_symmetry.space_group_name_H-M   'P 1'
#
loop_
_entity.id
_entity.type
_entity.pdbx_description
1 polymer ?
#
loop_
_entity_poly.entity_id
_entity_poly.type
_entity_poly.pdbx_seq_one_letter_code
_entity_poly.pdbx_strand_id
1 'polypeptide(L)'
;MPSETRAFYDRLRKKGGFFKYGNNIFSDDNLLQILKDILDKHPEYYLDQFVEALYRKSNVLVSPSTVYRCLHDQLNYRMLAVQEIALQRNEEDRELFKEALLAIVEHPEMLILVDETHKDKNASRKRRAWGRRGVNLELSRWFEDTVRYTLIGVADFNGFVAESCCLVRRDVAEAEFTTMEGSAGTVTQERFLKFVKDDLCPVLGNFELCEKRSIVLMDNATVHMLPEVKEAIHACGAYLMYTAPYSPDLNPIEKMFSVYKAMLKRNEELDWMSRHDIALSSITPSIAHKEFKKCGIPLCGVVVQDDIEDDDLIVICAGISILVNYNLL
;
A
#
# COMPACT_ATOMS: atom_id res chain seq x y z
N MET A 1 -27.48 9.01 6.75
CA MET A 1 -27.76 7.69 7.32
C MET A 1 -28.32 6.80 6.24
N PRO A 2 -27.87 5.56 6.09
CA PRO A 2 -28.47 4.58 5.19
C PRO A 2 -29.95 4.39 5.50
N SER A 3 -30.77 4.08 4.51
CA SER A 3 -32.23 3.95 4.63
C SER A 3 -32.66 2.87 5.66
N GLU A 4 -31.87 1.81 5.80
CA GLU A 4 -32.12 0.71 6.74
C GLU A 4 -31.95 1.13 8.21
N THR A 5 -30.93 1.94 8.51
CA THR A 5 -30.68 2.47 9.86
C THR A 5 -31.82 3.38 10.28
N ARG A 6 -32.31 4.23 9.39
CA ARG A 6 -33.46 5.10 9.65
C ARG A 6 -34.73 4.27 9.91
N ALA A 7 -34.96 3.22 9.13
CA ALA A 7 -36.09 2.30 9.30
C ALA A 7 -35.98 1.52 10.62
N PHE A 8 -34.80 1.19 11.10
CA PHE A 8 -34.59 0.57 12.41
C PHE A 8 -34.99 1.50 13.56
N TYR A 9 -34.52 2.75 13.56
CA TYR A 9 -34.87 3.74 14.57
C TYR A 9 -36.36 4.07 14.56
N ASP A 10 -37.00 4.16 13.40
CA ASP A 10 -38.43 4.41 13.26
C ASP A 10 -39.28 3.22 13.80
N ARG A 11 -38.81 1.98 13.57
CA ARG A 11 -39.46 0.77 14.19
C ARG A 11 -39.36 0.76 15.71
N LEU A 12 -38.17 1.15 16.25
CA LEU A 12 -37.99 1.22 17.71
C LEU A 12 -38.82 2.32 18.36
N ARG A 13 -38.94 3.50 17.73
CA ARG A 13 -39.79 4.59 18.16
C ARG A 13 -41.26 4.17 18.21
N LYS A 14 -41.74 3.46 17.18
CA LYS A 14 -43.11 2.93 17.13
C LYS A 14 -43.41 1.87 18.19
N LYS A 15 -42.40 1.15 18.67
CA LYS A 15 -42.50 0.15 19.76
C LYS A 15 -42.36 0.75 21.16
N GLY A 16 -42.34 2.08 21.30
CA GLY A 16 -42.23 2.75 22.60
C GLY A 16 -40.83 2.72 23.21
N GLY A 17 -39.80 2.50 22.38
CA GLY A 17 -38.39 2.59 22.79
C GLY A 17 -38.02 4.00 23.19
N PHE A 18 -37.66 4.21 24.44
CA PHE A 18 -37.16 5.49 24.93
C PHE A 18 -35.65 5.56 24.80
N PHE A 19 -35.16 6.61 24.12
CA PHE A 19 -33.75 6.92 24.15
C PHE A 19 -33.36 7.38 25.55
N LYS A 20 -32.40 6.74 26.16
CA LYS A 20 -31.71 7.35 27.32
C LYS A 20 -30.78 8.44 26.80
N TYR A 21 -31.05 9.67 27.23
CA TYR A 21 -30.20 10.84 26.96
C TYR A 21 -29.47 11.24 28.23
N GLY A 22 -28.20 11.51 28.17
CA GLY A 22 -27.42 12.02 29.28
C GLY A 22 -25.93 11.76 29.11
N ASN A 23 -25.12 12.60 29.72
CA ASN A 23 -23.67 12.47 29.66
C ASN A 23 -23.11 11.30 30.48
N ASN A 24 -23.97 10.63 31.31
CA ASN A 24 -23.58 9.58 32.25
C ASN A 24 -24.21 8.20 31.97
N ILE A 25 -24.64 7.94 30.74
CA ILE A 25 -25.28 6.62 30.43
C ILE A 25 -24.28 5.48 30.61
N PHE A 26 -23.00 5.73 30.26
CA PHE A 26 -21.90 4.78 30.41
C PHE A 26 -21.13 4.91 31.73
N SER A 27 -21.74 5.56 32.77
CA SER A 27 -21.30 5.41 34.16
C SER A 27 -21.78 4.12 34.78
N ASP A 28 -22.70 3.42 34.14
CA ASP A 28 -23.07 2.06 34.45
C ASP A 28 -21.98 1.11 33.92
N ASP A 29 -21.20 0.54 34.82
CA ASP A 29 -20.09 -0.35 34.50
C ASP A 29 -20.50 -1.54 33.64
N ASN A 30 -21.74 -2.06 33.84
CA ASN A 30 -22.24 -3.16 33.04
C ASN A 30 -22.47 -2.76 31.57
N LEU A 31 -23.08 -1.59 31.33
CA LEU A 31 -23.30 -1.11 29.95
C LEU A 31 -22.00 -0.78 29.25
N LEU A 32 -21.04 -0.20 29.97
CA LEU A 32 -19.71 0.10 29.48
C LEU A 32 -18.97 -1.20 29.12
N GLN A 33 -19.06 -2.23 29.95
CA GLN A 33 -18.45 -3.52 29.68
C GLN A 33 -19.05 -4.20 28.44
N ILE A 34 -20.40 -4.15 28.29
CA ILE A 34 -21.05 -4.66 27.08
C ILE A 34 -20.55 -3.94 25.81
N LEU A 35 -20.35 -2.61 25.88
CA LEU A 35 -19.82 -1.86 24.74
C LEU A 35 -18.37 -2.27 24.42
N LYS A 36 -17.52 -2.47 25.42
CA LYS A 36 -16.14 -2.96 25.24
C LYS A 36 -16.14 -4.36 24.61
N ASP A 37 -16.97 -5.27 25.09
CA ASP A 37 -17.07 -6.64 24.54
C ASP A 37 -17.55 -6.65 23.08
N ILE A 38 -18.37 -5.68 22.67
CA ILE A 38 -18.78 -5.52 21.28
C ILE A 38 -17.62 -4.97 20.45
N LEU A 39 -16.92 -3.97 20.97
CA LEU A 39 -15.79 -3.33 20.31
C LEU A 39 -14.63 -4.30 20.08
N ASP A 40 -14.31 -5.13 21.05
CA ASP A 40 -13.24 -6.14 20.95
C ASP A 40 -13.55 -7.22 19.89
N LYS A 41 -14.83 -7.52 19.67
CA LYS A 41 -15.25 -8.51 18.67
C LYS A 41 -15.45 -7.92 17.28
N HIS A 42 -15.83 -6.66 17.22
CA HIS A 42 -16.27 -5.97 16.01
C HIS A 42 -15.75 -4.53 15.98
N PRO A 43 -14.42 -4.34 15.94
CA PRO A 43 -13.83 -2.99 15.90
C PRO A 43 -14.19 -2.21 14.63
N GLU A 44 -14.61 -2.92 13.56
CA GLU A 44 -14.99 -2.38 12.25
C GLU A 44 -16.42 -1.79 12.20
N TYR A 45 -17.22 -1.95 13.25
CA TYR A 45 -18.61 -1.49 13.24
C TYR A 45 -18.72 0.03 13.07
N TYR A 46 -19.75 0.46 12.32
CA TYR A 46 -20.19 1.84 12.33
C TYR A 46 -20.94 2.16 13.63
N LEU A 47 -21.03 3.45 13.97
CA LEU A 47 -21.68 3.87 15.23
C LEU A 47 -23.13 3.39 15.40
N ASP A 48 -23.87 3.29 14.31
CA ASP A 48 -25.23 2.76 14.30
C ASP A 48 -25.28 1.26 14.55
N GLN A 49 -24.30 0.50 14.07
CA GLN A 49 -24.16 -0.92 14.34
C GLN A 49 -23.82 -1.19 15.81
N PHE A 50 -22.94 -0.35 16.41
CA PHE A 50 -22.70 -0.40 17.85
C PHE A 50 -23.98 -0.15 18.67
N VAL A 51 -24.79 0.84 18.28
CA VAL A 51 -26.08 1.12 18.94
C VAL A 51 -27.02 -0.07 18.86
N GLU A 52 -27.12 -0.69 17.68
CA GLU A 52 -27.98 -1.86 17.48
C GLU A 52 -27.51 -3.07 18.31
N ALA A 53 -26.20 -3.36 18.28
CA ALA A 53 -25.61 -4.45 19.05
C ALA A 53 -25.77 -4.24 20.58
N LEU A 54 -25.56 -3.01 21.04
CA LEU A 54 -25.73 -2.61 22.42
C LEU A 54 -27.19 -2.79 22.86
N TYR A 55 -28.14 -2.32 22.03
CA TYR A 55 -29.57 -2.50 22.30
C TYR A 55 -29.97 -3.96 22.39
N ARG A 56 -29.49 -4.81 21.48
CA ARG A 56 -29.77 -6.25 21.48
C ARG A 56 -29.31 -6.94 22.76
N LYS A 57 -28.17 -6.50 23.34
CA LYS A 57 -27.56 -7.12 24.53
C LYS A 57 -28.05 -6.53 25.84
N SER A 58 -28.37 -5.24 25.91
CA SER A 58 -28.71 -4.52 27.13
C SER A 58 -30.16 -4.04 27.20
N ASN A 59 -30.89 -4.08 26.08
CA ASN A 59 -32.18 -3.42 25.89
C ASN A 59 -32.16 -1.90 26.16
N VAL A 60 -30.96 -1.29 26.14
CA VAL A 60 -30.78 0.15 26.33
C VAL A 60 -30.50 0.80 24.97
N LEU A 61 -31.38 1.70 24.55
CA LEU A 61 -31.21 2.45 23.30
C LEU A 61 -30.51 3.76 23.59
N VAL A 62 -29.36 3.96 22.93
CA VAL A 62 -28.57 5.16 23.01
C VAL A 62 -28.43 5.83 21.63
N SER A 63 -28.04 7.11 21.58
CA SER A 63 -27.76 7.75 20.29
C SER A 63 -26.36 7.39 19.78
N PRO A 64 -26.13 7.39 18.46
CA PRO A 64 -24.78 7.23 17.90
C PRO A 64 -23.78 8.25 18.44
N SER A 65 -24.21 9.49 18.69
CA SER A 65 -23.38 10.52 19.29
C SER A 65 -22.99 10.22 20.74
N THR A 66 -23.82 9.48 21.46
CA THR A 66 -23.51 9.04 22.83
C THR A 66 -22.46 7.93 22.81
N VAL A 67 -22.60 6.98 21.89
CA VAL A 67 -21.57 5.94 21.65
C VAL A 67 -20.24 6.58 21.23
N TYR A 68 -20.26 7.51 20.25
CA TYR A 68 -19.07 8.22 19.82
C TYR A 68 -18.34 8.90 20.99
N ARG A 69 -19.06 9.65 21.83
CA ARG A 69 -18.45 10.31 23.00
C ARG A 69 -17.87 9.32 23.99
N CYS A 70 -18.54 8.20 24.23
CA CYS A 70 -18.02 7.17 25.10
C CYS A 70 -16.72 6.58 24.54
N LEU A 71 -16.70 6.20 23.26
CA LEU A 71 -15.50 5.68 22.59
C LEU A 71 -14.35 6.70 22.60
N HIS A 72 -14.65 7.94 22.22
CA HIS A 72 -13.65 9.00 22.05
C HIS A 72 -13.15 9.56 23.38
N ASP A 73 -14.06 9.96 24.30
CA ASP A 73 -13.71 10.78 25.46
C ASP A 73 -13.46 9.91 26.71
N GLN A 74 -14.18 8.76 26.86
CA GLN A 74 -14.01 7.91 28.02
C GLN A 74 -13.03 6.77 27.78
N LEU A 75 -13.10 6.13 26.62
CA LEU A 75 -12.27 4.97 26.28
C LEU A 75 -11.00 5.31 25.47
N ASN A 76 -10.87 6.59 25.04
CA ASN A 76 -9.74 7.06 24.20
C ASN A 76 -9.53 6.31 22.91
N TYR A 77 -10.61 5.79 22.28
CA TYR A 77 -10.55 5.17 20.96
C TYR A 77 -10.63 6.22 19.85
N ARG A 78 -9.96 5.93 18.72
CA ARG A 78 -9.97 6.76 17.51
C ARG A 78 -10.25 5.87 16.31
N MET A 79 -10.80 6.45 15.24
CA MET A 79 -10.87 5.77 13.96
C MET A 79 -9.46 5.67 13.37
N LEU A 80 -8.98 4.44 13.26
CA LEU A 80 -7.67 4.12 12.68
C LEU A 80 -7.84 3.51 11.30
N ALA A 81 -6.81 3.60 10.47
CA ALA A 81 -6.77 2.85 9.23
C ALA A 81 -6.66 1.35 9.55
N VAL A 82 -7.51 0.55 8.90
CA VAL A 82 -7.44 -0.90 9.03
C VAL A 82 -6.39 -1.43 8.08
N GLN A 83 -5.42 -2.16 8.62
CA GLN A 83 -4.50 -2.94 7.83
C GLN A 83 -5.11 -4.32 7.62
N GLU A 84 -5.48 -4.63 6.38
CA GLU A 84 -5.97 -5.95 6.02
C GLU A 84 -4.80 -6.95 6.00
N ILE A 85 -4.92 -8.01 6.76
CA ILE A 85 -3.94 -9.11 6.81
C ILE A 85 -4.63 -10.34 6.22
N ALA A 86 -3.99 -10.98 5.26
CA ALA A 86 -4.51 -12.21 4.67
C ALA A 86 -4.61 -13.32 5.73
N LEU A 87 -5.76 -14.00 5.77
CA LEU A 87 -5.95 -15.15 6.70
C LEU A 87 -4.96 -16.28 6.43
N GLN A 88 -4.44 -16.36 5.21
CA GLN A 88 -3.45 -17.34 4.78
C GLN A 88 -2.01 -16.97 5.19
N ARG A 89 -1.81 -15.78 5.77
CA ARG A 89 -0.51 -15.34 6.25
C ARG A 89 -0.04 -16.23 7.40
N ASN A 90 1.16 -16.76 7.28
CA ASN A 90 1.80 -17.62 8.29
C ASN A 90 3.00 -16.90 8.93
N GLU A 91 2.94 -16.71 10.24
CA GLU A 91 4.05 -16.03 10.96
C GLU A 91 5.31 -16.88 11.02
N GLU A 92 5.22 -18.22 11.01
CA GLU A 92 6.40 -19.10 10.97
C GLU A 92 7.17 -18.93 9.66
N ASP A 93 6.47 -18.90 8.52
CA ASP A 93 7.08 -18.67 7.20
C ASP A 93 7.74 -17.28 7.12
N ARG A 94 7.16 -16.30 7.80
CA ARG A 94 7.70 -14.93 7.86
C ARG A 94 8.98 -14.86 8.68
N GLU A 95 9.02 -15.51 9.82
CA GLU A 95 10.24 -15.55 10.64
C GLU A 95 11.36 -16.34 9.93
N LEU A 96 11.04 -17.48 9.31
CA LEU A 96 11.99 -18.23 8.48
C LEU A 96 12.55 -17.39 7.33
N PHE A 97 11.68 -16.61 6.65
CA PHE A 97 12.12 -15.70 5.59
C PHE A 97 13.09 -14.64 6.14
N LYS A 98 12.77 -14.00 7.27
CA LYS A 98 13.63 -12.98 7.88
C LYS A 98 14.99 -13.57 8.29
N GLU A 99 14.97 -14.73 8.94
CA GLU A 99 16.20 -15.43 9.33
C GLU A 99 17.06 -15.78 8.11
N ALA A 100 16.45 -16.35 7.07
CA ALA A 100 17.14 -16.68 5.82
C ALA A 100 17.71 -15.43 5.14
N LEU A 101 16.93 -14.33 5.08
CA LEU A 101 17.38 -13.06 4.51
C LEU A 101 18.59 -12.49 5.27
N LEU A 102 18.50 -12.46 6.60
CA LEU A 102 19.58 -11.95 7.45
C LEU A 102 20.85 -12.82 7.39
N ALA A 103 20.70 -14.12 7.11
CA ALA A 103 21.85 -15.03 6.99
C ALA A 103 22.66 -14.82 5.70
N ILE A 104 22.05 -14.28 4.63
CA ILE A 104 22.71 -14.14 3.32
C ILE A 104 23.03 -12.69 2.93
N VAL A 105 22.38 -11.71 3.56
CA VAL A 105 22.58 -10.28 3.24
C VAL A 105 23.68 -9.72 4.14
N GLU A 106 24.87 -9.52 3.59
CA GLU A 106 25.99 -8.89 4.32
C GLU A 106 25.83 -7.36 4.37
N HIS A 107 25.31 -6.75 3.31
CA HIS A 107 24.99 -5.32 3.26
C HIS A 107 23.75 -5.06 2.38
N PRO A 108 22.97 -4.01 2.68
CA PRO A 108 21.68 -3.81 2.03
C PRO A 108 21.75 -3.54 0.52
N GLU A 109 22.88 -3.07 0.02
CA GLU A 109 23.10 -2.84 -1.41
C GLU A 109 23.16 -4.14 -2.24
N MET A 110 23.33 -5.32 -1.61
CA MET A 110 23.19 -6.61 -2.28
C MET A 110 21.79 -6.87 -2.77
N LEU A 111 20.77 -6.25 -2.16
CA LEU A 111 19.39 -6.48 -2.51
C LEU A 111 18.97 -5.68 -3.73
N ILE A 112 18.25 -6.34 -4.63
CA ILE A 112 17.47 -5.72 -5.70
C ILE A 112 16.05 -6.31 -5.66
N LEU A 113 15.06 -5.43 -5.67
CA LEU A 113 13.65 -5.74 -5.47
C LEU A 113 12.96 -5.67 -6.82
N VAL A 114 12.13 -6.67 -7.13
CA VAL A 114 11.35 -6.71 -8.37
C VAL A 114 9.90 -7.03 -8.03
N ASP A 115 8.98 -6.21 -8.53
CA ASP A 115 7.54 -6.42 -8.32
C ASP A 115 6.73 -5.62 -9.35
N GLU A 116 5.43 -5.92 -9.52
CA GLU A 116 4.57 -5.21 -10.44
C GLU A 116 3.55 -4.34 -9.73
N THR A 117 3.35 -3.15 -10.29
CA THR A 117 2.25 -2.31 -9.85
C THR A 117 1.36 -1.88 -11.01
N HIS A 118 0.05 -2.05 -10.82
CA HIS A 118 -0.94 -1.67 -11.82
C HIS A 118 -1.50 -0.28 -11.52
N LYS A 119 -1.69 0.51 -12.57
CA LYS A 119 -2.32 1.82 -12.46
C LYS A 119 -3.21 2.10 -13.66
N ASP A 120 -4.45 2.44 -13.41
CA ASP A 120 -5.27 3.09 -14.42
C ASP A 120 -5.18 4.62 -14.31
N LYS A 121 -5.44 5.32 -15.42
CA LYS A 121 -5.40 6.78 -15.49
C LYS A 121 -6.37 7.43 -14.50
N ASN A 122 -7.53 6.81 -14.26
CA ASN A 122 -8.55 7.33 -13.33
C ASN A 122 -8.11 7.23 -11.86
N ALA A 123 -7.40 6.15 -11.50
CA ALA A 123 -6.84 6.01 -10.17
C ALA A 123 -5.71 7.03 -9.88
N SER A 124 -5.14 7.65 -10.92
CA SER A 124 -4.15 8.73 -10.81
C SER A 124 -4.75 10.11 -10.60
N ARG A 125 -6.09 10.27 -10.64
CA ARG A 125 -6.76 11.56 -10.52
C ARG A 125 -6.90 12.00 -9.07
N LYS A 126 -6.76 13.31 -8.84
CA LYS A 126 -7.05 13.93 -7.54
C LYS A 126 -8.55 13.79 -7.25
N ARG A 127 -8.91 13.17 -6.14
CA ARG A 127 -10.31 12.95 -5.72
C ARG A 127 -10.84 14.01 -4.76
N ARG A 128 -9.98 14.90 -4.25
CA ARG A 128 -10.30 15.99 -3.34
C ARG A 128 -9.84 17.31 -3.91
N ALA A 129 -10.63 18.35 -3.74
CA ALA A 129 -10.28 19.71 -4.10
C ALA A 129 -10.91 20.68 -3.08
N TRP A 130 -10.37 21.88 -3.00
CA TRP A 130 -10.90 22.91 -2.12
C TRP A 130 -12.17 23.51 -2.69
N GLY A 131 -13.22 23.58 -1.87
CA GLY A 131 -14.51 24.18 -2.21
C GLY A 131 -15.13 24.83 -0.99
N ARG A 132 -16.12 25.69 -1.21
CA ARG A 132 -16.87 26.31 -0.13
C ARG A 132 -17.73 25.25 0.57
N ARG A 133 -17.87 25.34 1.89
CA ARG A 133 -18.71 24.43 2.68
C ARG A 133 -20.16 24.49 2.18
N GLY A 134 -20.76 23.33 1.95
CA GLY A 134 -22.15 23.20 1.51
C GLY A 134 -22.37 23.32 -0.01
N VAL A 135 -21.31 23.47 -0.79
CA VAL A 135 -21.37 23.51 -2.26
C VAL A 135 -20.83 22.19 -2.82
N ASN A 136 -21.56 21.59 -3.76
CA ASN A 136 -21.04 20.48 -4.54
C ASN A 136 -19.94 20.99 -5.46
N LEU A 137 -18.76 20.40 -5.38
CA LEU A 137 -17.66 20.74 -6.24
C LEU A 137 -17.67 19.85 -7.47
N GLU A 138 -17.85 20.44 -8.64
CA GLU A 138 -17.85 19.77 -9.92
C GLU A 138 -16.58 20.13 -10.69
N LEU A 139 -15.86 19.11 -11.15
CA LEU A 139 -14.70 19.26 -12.02
C LEU A 139 -14.99 18.56 -13.34
N SER A 140 -15.10 19.32 -14.42
CA SER A 140 -15.23 18.76 -15.76
C SER A 140 -13.93 18.10 -16.18
N ARG A 141 -13.99 16.84 -16.57
CA ARG A 141 -12.85 16.07 -17.05
C ARG A 141 -13.25 15.21 -18.24
N TRP A 142 -12.35 15.05 -19.17
CA TRP A 142 -12.54 14.09 -20.25
C TRP A 142 -12.51 12.66 -19.70
N PHE A 143 -13.55 11.91 -19.96
CA PHE A 143 -13.59 10.47 -19.73
C PHE A 143 -13.15 9.78 -21.02
N GLU A 144 -11.86 9.76 -21.27
CA GLU A 144 -11.28 8.90 -22.30
C GLU A 144 -11.23 7.46 -21.80
N ASP A 145 -11.27 6.49 -22.72
CA ASP A 145 -11.03 5.10 -22.39
C ASP A 145 -9.72 4.96 -21.61
N THR A 146 -9.81 4.31 -20.48
CA THR A 146 -8.73 4.30 -19.49
C THR A 146 -7.63 3.36 -19.92
N VAL A 147 -6.58 3.94 -20.44
CA VAL A 147 -5.32 3.22 -20.64
C VAL A 147 -4.82 2.71 -19.29
N ARG A 148 -4.68 1.40 -19.18
CA ARG A 148 -4.07 0.76 -18.02
C ARG A 148 -2.59 0.54 -18.28
N TYR A 149 -1.79 0.83 -17.27
CA TYR A 149 -0.36 0.58 -17.30
C TYR A 149 0.02 -0.36 -16.17
N THR A 150 0.96 -1.23 -16.46
CA THR A 150 1.67 -2.03 -15.46
C THR A 150 3.10 -1.58 -15.46
N LEU A 151 3.61 -1.16 -14.31
CA LEU A 151 5.03 -0.95 -14.11
C LEU A 151 5.62 -2.23 -13.51
N ILE A 152 6.56 -2.86 -14.19
CA ILE A 152 7.49 -3.80 -13.58
C ILE A 152 8.59 -2.92 -12.99
N GLY A 153 8.54 -2.76 -11.66
CA GLY A 153 9.48 -1.92 -10.93
C GLY A 153 10.69 -2.72 -10.49
N VAL A 154 11.84 -2.11 -10.66
CA VAL A 154 13.11 -2.60 -10.13
C VAL A 154 13.65 -1.54 -9.19
N ALA A 155 13.91 -1.92 -7.94
CA ALA A 155 14.42 -0.98 -6.95
C ALA A 155 15.58 -1.60 -6.15
N ASP A 156 16.52 -0.78 -5.75
CA ASP A 156 17.61 -1.16 -4.87
C ASP A 156 17.63 -0.26 -3.63
N PHE A 157 18.69 -0.33 -2.86
CA PHE A 157 18.89 0.47 -1.66
C PHE A 157 18.90 1.99 -1.92
N ASN A 158 19.11 2.45 -3.16
CA ASN A 158 19.16 3.85 -3.53
C ASN A 158 17.85 4.37 -4.16
N GLY A 159 16.86 3.50 -4.39
CA GLY A 159 15.58 3.83 -5.00
C GLY A 159 15.30 3.00 -6.25
N PHE A 160 14.46 3.50 -7.15
CA PHE A 160 14.22 2.80 -8.41
C PHE A 160 15.42 2.82 -9.34
N VAL A 161 15.72 1.66 -9.92
CA VAL A 161 16.70 1.48 -11.00
C VAL A 161 15.96 1.78 -12.31
N ALA A 162 15.90 3.07 -12.68
CA ALA A 162 15.00 3.54 -13.74
C ALA A 162 15.27 2.85 -15.09
N GLU A 163 16.53 2.57 -15.41
CA GLU A 163 16.96 1.88 -16.63
C GLU A 163 16.47 0.43 -16.73
N SER A 164 16.14 -0.20 -15.59
CA SER A 164 15.61 -1.57 -15.53
C SER A 164 14.10 -1.60 -15.28
N CYS A 165 13.46 -0.45 -15.02
CA CYS A 165 12.01 -0.41 -14.86
C CYS A 165 11.32 -0.50 -16.23
N CYS A 166 10.33 -1.41 -16.35
CA CYS A 166 9.59 -1.60 -17.60
C CYS A 166 8.13 -1.17 -17.47
N LEU A 167 7.70 -0.23 -18.33
CA LEU A 167 6.32 0.24 -18.36
C LEU A 167 5.54 -0.46 -19.47
N VAL A 168 4.60 -1.33 -19.10
CA VAL A 168 3.74 -2.09 -20.01
C VAL A 168 2.40 -1.40 -20.15
N ARG A 169 2.04 -0.96 -21.36
CA ARG A 169 0.77 -0.33 -21.69
C ARG A 169 -0.26 -1.39 -22.12
N ARG A 170 -1.49 -1.28 -21.63
CA ARG A 170 -2.53 -2.31 -21.82
C ARG A 170 -3.33 -2.20 -23.13
N ASP A 171 -3.36 -1.08 -23.79
CA ASP A 171 -4.36 -0.76 -24.83
C ASP A 171 -3.80 -0.38 -26.18
N VAL A 172 -2.51 -0.52 -26.39
CA VAL A 172 -1.95 -0.39 -27.73
C VAL A 172 -2.22 -1.68 -28.48
N ALA A 173 -3.11 -1.61 -29.46
CA ALA A 173 -3.16 -2.60 -30.51
C ALA A 173 -1.75 -2.71 -31.10
N GLU A 174 -1.13 -3.78 -30.85
CA GLU A 174 -0.03 -4.58 -31.40
C GLU A 174 0.95 -4.00 -32.42
N ALA A 175 0.80 -2.77 -32.93
CA ALA A 175 1.57 -2.30 -34.07
C ALA A 175 2.89 -1.58 -33.71
N GLU A 176 3.09 -1.13 -32.46
CA GLU A 176 4.26 -0.30 -32.11
C GLU A 176 5.19 -0.88 -31.04
N PHE A 177 4.78 -1.94 -30.32
CA PHE A 177 5.71 -2.68 -29.47
C PHE A 177 5.80 -4.12 -29.98
N THR A 178 6.81 -4.33 -30.78
CA THR A 178 7.18 -5.59 -31.44
C THR A 178 7.04 -6.80 -30.52
N THR A 179 6.22 -7.71 -31.04
CA THR A 179 6.35 -9.16 -30.89
C THR A 179 6.16 -9.75 -29.50
N MET A 180 4.90 -9.81 -29.02
CA MET A 180 4.43 -11.00 -28.28
C MET A 180 2.90 -11.07 -28.31
N GLU A 181 2.36 -12.12 -28.90
CA GLU A 181 0.95 -12.50 -28.88
C GLU A 181 0.56 -12.87 -27.45
N GLY A 182 -0.42 -12.18 -26.89
CA GLY A 182 -0.99 -12.50 -25.57
C GLY A 182 -1.80 -11.34 -25.04
N SER A 183 -2.95 -11.61 -24.44
CA SER A 183 -3.97 -10.68 -23.95
C SER A 183 -3.40 -9.36 -23.43
N ALA A 184 -3.82 -8.28 -24.07
CA ALA A 184 -3.37 -6.94 -23.85
C ALA A 184 -3.29 -6.56 -22.35
N GLY A 185 -2.11 -6.19 -21.87
CA GLY A 185 -1.88 -5.47 -20.62
C GLY A 185 -1.67 -6.27 -19.35
N THR A 186 -1.57 -7.57 -19.44
CA THR A 186 -1.08 -8.42 -18.35
C THR A 186 0.39 -8.73 -18.59
N VAL A 187 1.19 -8.76 -17.54
CA VAL A 187 2.56 -9.28 -17.63
C VAL A 187 2.43 -10.80 -17.84
N THR A 188 2.69 -11.25 -19.07
CA THR A 188 2.70 -12.68 -19.39
C THR A 188 4.04 -13.28 -18.95
N GLN A 189 4.08 -14.60 -18.80
CA GLN A 189 5.30 -15.33 -18.46
C GLN A 189 6.46 -15.02 -19.44
N GLU A 190 6.16 -14.98 -20.73
CA GLU A 190 7.15 -14.67 -21.78
C GLU A 190 7.68 -13.23 -21.69
N ARG A 191 6.77 -12.25 -21.44
CA ARG A 191 7.16 -10.86 -21.24
C ARG A 191 8.02 -10.69 -19.99
N PHE A 192 7.64 -11.36 -18.90
CA PHE A 192 8.41 -11.32 -17.67
C PHE A 192 9.80 -11.95 -17.87
N LEU A 193 9.88 -13.10 -18.51
CA LEU A 193 11.17 -13.74 -18.82
C LEU A 193 12.04 -12.87 -19.73
N LYS A 194 11.43 -12.21 -20.72
CA LYS A 194 12.15 -11.26 -21.57
C LYS A 194 12.68 -10.09 -20.75
N PHE A 195 11.84 -9.47 -19.92
CA PHE A 195 12.25 -8.42 -18.99
C PHE A 195 13.41 -8.86 -18.10
N VAL A 196 13.35 -10.07 -17.52
CA VAL A 196 14.44 -10.58 -16.69
C VAL A 196 15.74 -10.66 -17.46
N LYS A 197 15.73 -11.14 -18.72
CA LYS A 197 16.94 -11.30 -19.53
C LYS A 197 17.49 -9.97 -20.06
N ASP A 198 16.61 -9.09 -20.52
CA ASP A 198 16.99 -7.89 -21.27
C ASP A 198 17.21 -6.67 -20.34
N ASP A 199 16.42 -6.54 -19.25
CA ASP A 199 16.39 -5.34 -18.42
C ASP A 199 16.94 -5.57 -17.00
N LEU A 200 16.71 -6.77 -16.41
CA LEU A 200 17.16 -7.08 -15.06
C LEU A 200 18.58 -7.68 -15.02
N CYS A 201 18.82 -8.74 -15.77
CA CYS A 201 20.12 -9.43 -15.75
C CYS A 201 21.35 -8.52 -15.99
N PRO A 202 21.30 -7.50 -16.89
CA PRO A 202 22.44 -6.62 -17.13
C PRO A 202 22.89 -5.80 -15.92
N VAL A 203 22.03 -5.60 -14.91
CA VAL A 203 22.32 -4.78 -13.72
C VAL A 203 22.62 -5.60 -12.47
N LEU A 204 22.54 -6.94 -12.56
CA LEU A 204 22.81 -7.85 -11.45
C LEU A 204 24.32 -8.01 -11.19
N GLY A 205 24.66 -8.11 -9.90
CA GLY A 205 25.99 -8.45 -9.44
C GLY A 205 26.13 -9.94 -9.07
N ASN A 206 27.36 -10.35 -8.77
CA ASN A 206 27.67 -11.72 -8.37
C ASN A 206 27.48 -11.91 -6.87
N PHE A 207 26.69 -12.91 -6.51
CA PHE A 207 26.35 -13.22 -5.13
C PHE A 207 27.55 -13.73 -4.33
N GLU A 208 28.37 -14.60 -4.92
CA GLU A 208 29.56 -15.16 -4.22
C GLU A 208 30.63 -14.10 -3.93
N LEU A 209 30.61 -12.99 -4.68
CA LEU A 209 31.50 -11.84 -4.48
C LEU A 209 30.88 -10.75 -3.62
N CYS A 210 29.67 -10.98 -3.07
CA CYS A 210 28.90 -10.01 -2.28
C CYS A 210 28.71 -8.66 -3.01
N GLU A 211 28.57 -8.69 -4.33
CA GLU A 211 28.41 -7.48 -5.13
C GLU A 211 27.03 -6.83 -4.90
N LYS A 212 26.92 -5.56 -5.24
CA LYS A 212 25.64 -4.85 -5.25
C LYS A 212 24.65 -5.52 -6.21
N ARG A 213 23.35 -5.54 -5.84
CA ARG A 213 22.27 -6.12 -6.66
C ARG A 213 22.49 -7.59 -6.98
N SER A 214 23.06 -8.34 -6.05
CA SER A 214 23.38 -9.76 -6.21
C SER A 214 22.30 -10.70 -5.63
N ILE A 215 21.34 -10.18 -4.86
CA ILE A 215 20.21 -10.92 -4.31
C ILE A 215 18.91 -10.31 -4.86
N VAL A 216 18.24 -11.04 -5.74
CA VAL A 216 16.95 -10.63 -6.33
C VAL A 216 15.83 -11.08 -5.40
N LEU A 217 15.04 -10.12 -4.91
CA LEU A 217 13.87 -10.39 -4.07
C LEU A 217 12.59 -10.16 -4.86
N MET A 218 11.75 -11.18 -4.95
CA MET A 218 10.45 -11.16 -5.63
C MET A 218 9.36 -11.74 -4.73
N ASP A 219 8.10 -11.45 -5.04
CA ASP A 219 6.97 -12.16 -4.44
C ASP A 219 6.75 -13.54 -5.07
N ASN A 220 5.80 -14.32 -4.52
CA ASN A 220 5.47 -15.67 -5.00
C ASN A 220 4.46 -15.68 -6.15
N ALA A 221 4.40 -14.64 -7.00
CA ALA A 221 3.53 -14.66 -8.16
C ALA A 221 3.92 -15.79 -9.13
N THR A 222 2.94 -16.39 -9.79
CA THR A 222 3.17 -17.54 -10.69
C THR A 222 4.15 -17.21 -11.82
N VAL A 223 4.15 -15.97 -12.29
CA VAL A 223 5.06 -15.49 -13.34
C VAL A 223 6.51 -15.38 -12.86
N HIS A 224 6.73 -15.17 -11.55
CA HIS A 224 8.06 -15.10 -10.94
C HIS A 224 8.67 -16.48 -10.67
N MET A 225 7.81 -17.48 -10.46
CA MET A 225 8.23 -18.84 -10.07
C MET A 225 8.61 -19.74 -11.24
N LEU A 226 8.75 -19.19 -12.46
CA LEU A 226 9.15 -19.95 -13.64
C LEU A 226 10.59 -20.46 -13.48
N PRO A 227 10.85 -21.74 -13.83
CA PRO A 227 12.21 -22.30 -13.81
C PRO A 227 13.18 -21.49 -14.66
N GLU A 228 12.74 -21.00 -15.83
CA GLU A 228 13.53 -20.21 -16.76
C GLU A 228 13.95 -18.85 -16.19
N VAL A 229 13.11 -18.25 -15.33
CA VAL A 229 13.43 -16.99 -14.61
C VAL A 229 14.55 -17.26 -13.62
N LYS A 230 14.42 -18.32 -12.84
CA LYS A 230 15.43 -18.74 -11.87
C LYS A 230 16.76 -19.05 -12.56
N GLU A 231 16.72 -19.81 -13.64
CA GLU A 231 17.91 -20.15 -14.42
C GLU A 231 18.61 -18.91 -14.99
N ALA A 232 17.84 -17.95 -15.53
CA ALA A 232 18.38 -16.73 -16.08
C ALA A 232 19.10 -15.89 -15.00
N ILE A 233 18.51 -15.71 -13.82
CA ILE A 233 19.08 -14.96 -12.69
C ILE A 233 20.35 -15.67 -12.17
N HIS A 234 20.32 -16.99 -11.99
CA HIS A 234 21.48 -17.75 -11.55
C HIS A 234 22.61 -17.73 -12.57
N ALA A 235 22.29 -17.77 -13.87
CA ALA A 235 23.31 -17.67 -14.93
C ALA A 235 24.07 -16.33 -14.91
N CYS A 236 23.46 -15.27 -14.36
CA CYS A 236 24.12 -13.98 -14.12
C CYS A 236 24.96 -13.95 -12.83
N GLY A 237 24.99 -15.04 -12.07
CA GLY A 237 25.71 -15.14 -10.79
C GLY A 237 24.94 -14.57 -9.59
N ALA A 238 23.69 -14.16 -9.75
CA ALA A 238 22.85 -13.63 -8.68
C ALA A 238 22.02 -14.73 -8.00
N TYR A 239 21.62 -14.47 -6.77
CA TYR A 239 20.75 -15.35 -5.98
C TYR A 239 19.30 -14.86 -6.05
N LEU A 240 18.36 -15.77 -6.27
CA LEU A 240 16.91 -15.47 -6.27
C LEU A 240 16.30 -15.91 -4.96
N MET A 241 15.62 -14.98 -4.28
CA MET A 241 14.86 -15.24 -3.05
C MET A 241 13.42 -14.76 -3.21
N TYR A 242 12.48 -15.53 -2.68
CA TYR A 242 11.06 -15.14 -2.64
C TYR A 242 10.66 -14.66 -1.25
N THR A 243 9.81 -13.64 -1.19
CA THR A 243 9.22 -13.17 0.07
C THR A 243 8.32 -14.24 0.70
N ALA A 244 8.07 -14.14 2.00
CA ALA A 244 7.05 -14.99 2.62
C ALA A 244 5.68 -14.77 1.96
N PRO A 245 4.88 -15.82 1.73
CA PRO A 245 3.56 -15.70 1.12
C PRO A 245 2.66 -14.71 1.89
N TYR A 246 1.85 -13.96 1.15
CA TYR A 246 0.91 -12.98 1.71
C TYR A 246 1.53 -11.94 2.66
N SER A 247 2.78 -11.56 2.42
CA SER A 247 3.56 -10.67 3.28
C SER A 247 4.16 -9.47 2.52
N PRO A 248 3.33 -8.62 1.88
CA PRO A 248 3.82 -7.47 1.13
C PRO A 248 4.55 -6.45 2.02
N ASP A 249 4.28 -6.45 3.31
CA ASP A 249 4.94 -5.61 4.31
C ASP A 249 6.42 -5.97 4.55
N LEU A 250 6.86 -7.14 4.06
CA LEU A 250 8.29 -7.54 4.07
C LEU A 250 9.03 -7.14 2.78
N ASN A 251 8.32 -6.59 1.79
CA ASN A 251 8.92 -6.13 0.54
C ASN A 251 8.98 -4.58 0.51
N PRO A 252 10.18 -3.96 0.61
CA PRO A 252 10.29 -2.50 0.65
C PRO A 252 9.70 -1.80 -0.58
N ILE A 253 9.71 -2.45 -1.76
CA ILE A 253 9.22 -1.86 -3.02
C ILE A 253 7.73 -1.50 -2.96
N GLU A 254 6.93 -2.19 -2.16
CA GLU A 254 5.49 -1.92 -2.03
C GLU A 254 5.21 -0.51 -1.48
N LYS A 255 6.03 -0.06 -0.54
CA LYS A 255 5.94 1.31 -0.02
C LYS A 255 6.48 2.33 -1.01
N MET A 256 7.55 1.98 -1.74
CA MET A 256 8.06 2.82 -2.83
C MET A 256 6.99 3.00 -3.92
N PHE A 257 6.21 1.95 -4.25
CA PHE A 257 5.05 2.07 -5.14
C PHE A 257 3.96 3.00 -4.62
N SER A 258 3.77 3.08 -3.31
CA SER A 258 2.82 4.04 -2.73
C SER A 258 3.24 5.48 -3.01
N VAL A 259 4.51 5.82 -2.80
CA VAL A 259 5.07 7.14 -3.11
C VAL A 259 5.02 7.42 -4.61
N TYR A 260 5.45 6.48 -5.44
CA TYR A 260 5.35 6.56 -6.89
C TYR A 260 3.92 6.88 -7.37
N LYS A 261 2.92 6.15 -6.85
CA LYS A 261 1.50 6.40 -7.17
C LYS A 261 1.01 7.78 -6.73
N ALA A 262 1.51 8.28 -5.60
CA ALA A 262 1.19 9.61 -5.11
C ALA A 262 1.77 10.70 -6.03
N MET A 263 3.00 10.51 -6.52
CA MET A 263 3.64 11.44 -7.45
C MET A 263 2.97 11.44 -8.82
N LEU A 264 2.49 10.30 -9.31
CA LEU A 264 1.65 10.27 -10.52
C LEU A 264 0.37 11.10 -10.38
N LYS A 265 -0.29 11.06 -9.20
CA LYS A 265 -1.48 11.89 -8.92
C LYS A 265 -1.13 13.37 -8.84
N ARG A 266 0.03 13.69 -8.25
CA ARG A 266 0.44 15.08 -8.04
C ARG A 266 0.68 15.79 -9.36
N ASN A 267 1.29 15.10 -10.31
CA ASN A 267 1.71 15.64 -11.62
C ASN A 267 0.69 15.30 -12.72
N GLU A 268 -0.61 15.34 -12.41
CA GLU A 268 -1.71 14.96 -13.32
C GLU A 268 -1.71 15.78 -14.64
N GLU A 269 -1.21 17.00 -14.61
CA GLU A 269 -1.15 17.91 -15.74
C GLU A 269 -0.04 17.64 -16.76
N LEU A 270 0.96 16.83 -16.40
CA LEU A 270 2.07 16.49 -17.28
C LEU A 270 1.70 15.34 -18.22
N ASP A 271 2.44 15.20 -19.32
CA ASP A 271 2.34 14.02 -20.17
C ASP A 271 2.71 12.75 -19.41
N TRP A 272 2.26 11.60 -19.92
CA TRP A 272 2.35 10.35 -19.20
C TRP A 272 3.81 9.90 -18.92
N MET A 273 4.71 10.03 -19.89
CA MET A 273 6.12 9.62 -19.73
C MET A 273 6.84 10.50 -18.71
N SER A 274 6.72 11.82 -18.83
CA SER A 274 7.29 12.77 -17.87
C SER A 274 6.81 12.53 -16.44
N ARG A 275 5.54 12.15 -16.27
CA ARG A 275 4.98 11.79 -14.95
C ARG A 275 5.65 10.56 -14.37
N HIS A 276 5.91 9.53 -15.17
CA HIS A 276 6.60 8.33 -14.75
C HIS A 276 8.03 8.61 -14.34
N ASP A 277 8.77 9.36 -15.16
CA ASP A 277 10.16 9.70 -14.89
C ASP A 277 10.29 10.48 -13.57
N ILE A 278 9.42 11.48 -13.34
CA ILE A 278 9.36 12.22 -12.09
C ILE A 278 8.99 11.31 -10.92
N ALA A 279 8.03 10.41 -11.10
CA ALA A 279 7.59 9.52 -10.05
C ALA A 279 8.65 8.49 -9.67
N LEU A 280 9.39 7.93 -10.62
CA LEU A 280 10.52 7.03 -10.36
C LEU A 280 11.65 7.76 -9.62
N SER A 281 12.06 8.95 -10.12
CA SER A 281 13.12 9.74 -9.53
C SER A 281 12.76 10.35 -8.16
N SER A 282 11.49 10.35 -7.78
CA SER A 282 11.05 10.85 -6.47
C SER A 282 11.41 9.93 -5.31
N ILE A 283 11.74 8.67 -5.58
CA ILE A 283 12.22 7.74 -4.56
C ILE A 283 13.71 7.98 -4.32
N THR A 284 13.99 8.86 -3.37
CA THR A 284 15.36 9.18 -2.96
C THR A 284 15.97 8.05 -2.13
N PRO A 285 17.32 7.98 -1.99
CA PRO A 285 17.96 7.01 -1.09
C PRO A 285 17.43 7.08 0.34
N SER A 286 17.12 8.27 0.85
CA SER A 286 16.56 8.43 2.21
C SER A 286 15.22 7.71 2.36
N ILE A 287 14.34 7.78 1.36
CA ILE A 287 13.06 7.06 1.34
C ILE A 287 13.31 5.56 1.26
N ALA A 288 14.17 5.11 0.33
CA ALA A 288 14.50 3.70 0.18
C ALA A 288 15.05 3.10 1.48
N HIS A 289 16.03 3.76 2.11
CA HIS A 289 16.63 3.33 3.39
C HIS A 289 15.58 3.19 4.49
N LYS A 290 14.65 4.16 4.62
CA LYS A 290 13.54 4.10 5.59
C LYS A 290 12.67 2.86 5.37
N GLU A 291 12.35 2.53 4.13
CA GLU A 291 11.50 1.38 3.83
C GLU A 291 12.25 0.05 4.01
N PHE A 292 13.52 -0.02 3.68
CA PHE A 292 14.37 -1.18 4.01
C PHE A 292 14.43 -1.43 5.51
N LYS A 293 14.66 -0.37 6.33
CA LYS A 293 14.67 -0.45 7.80
C LYS A 293 13.33 -0.96 8.35
N LYS A 294 12.19 -0.48 7.82
CA LYS A 294 10.85 -0.93 8.24
C LYS A 294 10.59 -2.40 7.96
N CYS A 295 11.15 -2.94 6.88
CA CYS A 295 11.06 -4.36 6.54
C CYS A 295 12.03 -5.23 7.35
N GLY A 296 12.80 -4.64 8.28
CA GLY A 296 13.76 -5.37 9.14
C GLY A 296 15.10 -5.69 8.46
N ILE A 297 15.39 -5.05 7.31
CA ILE A 297 16.67 -5.23 6.61
C ILE A 297 17.73 -4.34 7.29
N PRO A 298 18.86 -4.91 7.75
CA PRO A 298 19.87 -4.15 8.48
C PRO A 298 20.56 -3.13 7.57
N LEU A 299 20.75 -1.92 8.07
CA LEU A 299 21.43 -0.83 7.37
C LEU A 299 22.92 -0.75 7.77
N CYS A 300 23.61 -1.88 7.83
CA CYS A 300 25.00 -1.94 8.31
C CYS A 300 25.90 -0.93 7.58
N GLY A 301 26.52 -0.02 8.34
CA GLY A 301 27.49 0.97 7.82
C GLY A 301 26.88 2.24 7.21
N VAL A 302 25.58 2.38 7.15
CA VAL A 302 24.93 3.60 6.60
C VAL A 302 24.50 4.50 7.76
N VAL A 303 25.05 5.71 7.80
CA VAL A 303 24.59 6.77 8.70
C VAL A 303 23.29 7.36 8.12
N VAL A 304 22.15 6.91 8.62
CA VAL A 304 20.86 7.55 8.33
C VAL A 304 20.77 8.78 9.22
N GLN A 305 20.71 9.98 8.65
CA GLN A 305 20.37 11.17 9.42
C GLN A 305 18.89 11.05 9.83
N ASP A 306 18.66 10.79 11.12
CA ASP A 306 17.34 10.56 11.73
C ASP A 306 16.54 11.86 11.97
N ASP A 307 16.71 12.91 11.15
CA ASP A 307 16.17 14.26 11.41
C ASP A 307 14.85 14.59 10.70
N ILE A 308 14.07 13.58 10.26
CA ILE A 308 12.73 13.84 9.72
C ILE A 308 11.71 13.10 10.60
N GLU A 309 10.87 13.87 11.31
CA GLU A 309 9.73 13.33 12.06
C GLU A 309 8.85 12.44 11.14
N ASP A 310 8.32 11.35 11.71
CA ASP A 310 7.73 10.20 11.00
C ASP A 310 6.55 10.52 10.06
N ASP A 311 6.03 11.75 10.05
CA ASP A 311 4.81 12.13 9.35
C ASP A 311 5.03 12.98 8.08
N ASP A 312 6.24 13.48 7.82
CA ASP A 312 6.51 14.39 6.72
C ASP A 312 7.57 13.87 5.76
N LEU A 313 7.18 13.61 4.52
CA LEU A 313 8.07 13.26 3.43
C LEU A 313 8.49 14.53 2.67
N ILE A 314 9.77 14.90 2.74
CA ILE A 314 10.30 15.98 1.90
C ILE A 314 10.71 15.38 0.56
N VAL A 315 9.94 15.65 -0.48
CA VAL A 315 10.28 15.27 -1.85
C VAL A 315 10.89 16.48 -2.55
N ILE A 316 12.15 16.38 -2.92
CA ILE A 316 12.86 17.42 -3.66
C ILE A 316 12.63 17.19 -5.16
N CYS A 317 11.77 18.01 -5.78
CA CYS A 317 11.58 18.04 -7.21
C CYS A 317 12.16 19.35 -7.76
N ALA A 318 13.11 19.26 -8.69
CA ALA A 318 13.67 20.42 -9.42
C ALA A 318 14.11 21.60 -8.53
N GLY A 319 14.73 21.32 -7.37
CA GLY A 319 15.23 22.36 -6.45
C GLY A 319 14.18 22.95 -5.49
N ILE A 320 12.97 22.43 -5.46
CA ILE A 320 11.92 22.86 -4.53
C ILE A 320 11.67 21.73 -3.53
N SER A 321 11.92 22.00 -2.25
CA SER A 321 11.57 21.08 -1.15
C SER A 321 10.08 21.12 -0.90
N ILE A 322 9.40 19.97 -0.96
CA ILE A 322 7.97 19.86 -0.75
C ILE A 322 7.72 18.84 0.35
N LEU A 323 7.10 19.29 1.44
CA LEU A 323 6.60 18.45 2.52
C LEU A 323 5.39 17.64 2.02
N VAL A 324 5.47 16.31 2.09
CA VAL A 324 4.35 15.40 1.82
C VAL A 324 4.00 14.68 3.12
N ASN A 325 2.83 14.97 3.66
CA ASN A 325 2.33 14.31 4.86
C ASN A 325 1.80 12.91 4.52
N TYR A 326 2.37 11.87 5.11
CA TYR A 326 2.05 10.45 4.86
C TYR A 326 0.62 10.08 5.25
N ASN A 327 0.03 10.80 6.21
CA ASN A 327 -1.33 10.54 6.69
C ASN A 327 -2.43 11.03 5.72
N LEU A 328 -2.06 11.69 4.62
CA LEU A 328 -2.98 12.19 3.59
C LEU A 328 -2.94 11.34 2.29
N LEU A 329 -2.11 10.34 2.22
CA LEU A 329 -1.99 9.38 1.12
C LEU A 329 -2.79 8.12 1.40
#